data_92de68081e798a8f8949a536e95d0ebe
#
_entry.id   92de68081e798a8f8949a536e95d0ebe
#
_cell.length_a   1.000
_cell.length_b   1.000
_cell.length_c   1.000
_cell.angle_alpha   90.00
_cell.angle_beta   90.00
_cell.angle_gamma   90.00
#
_symmetry.space_group_name_H-M   'P 1'
#
loop_
_entity.id
_entity.type
_entity.pdbx_description
1 polymer ?
#
loop_
_entity_poly.entity_id
_entity_poly.type
_entity_poly.pdbx_seq_one_letter_code
_entity_poly.pdbx_strand_id
1 'polypeptide(L)'
;LSPPVNFLINKLTNRIKSSSQAVGILSVITLFAAFFNWGFGLILGAIFARTIGEHCKKNNIEIYYPLFGAAGYVGLMIWHGGISGSAPIKASEKNHIKELMNGITDNSIINSLPGTIGLNETVFSTANLVTYGLIFLIIPTVFWVINKYVKPADFELEIYDRDLTKKQTDIYLNIDKSKAAAYIFGGFI
;
A
#
# COMPACT_ATOMS: atom_id res chain seq x y z
N LEU A 1 -5.61 12.14 7.12
CA LEU A 1 -4.25 11.58 7.36
C LEU A 1 -3.64 12.24 8.59
N SER A 2 -2.81 11.49 9.31
CA SER A 2 -2.05 12.03 10.44
C SER A 2 -1.06 13.12 9.98
N PRO A 3 -0.73 14.12 10.84
CA PRO A 3 0.18 15.21 10.47
C PRO A 3 1.52 14.74 9.88
N PRO A 4 2.21 13.71 10.41
CA PRO A 4 3.48 13.24 9.83
C PRO A 4 3.33 12.64 8.43
N VAL A 5 2.22 11.94 8.14
CA VAL A 5 1.96 11.38 6.81
C VAL A 5 1.71 12.51 5.80
N ASN A 6 0.91 13.52 6.17
CA ASN A 6 0.69 14.70 5.34
C ASN A 6 1.98 15.46 5.06
N PHE A 7 2.84 15.62 6.07
CA PHE A 7 4.14 16.26 5.92
C PHE A 7 5.03 15.49 4.92
N LEU A 8 5.08 14.16 5.04
CA LEU A 8 5.86 13.30 4.14
C LEU A 8 5.36 13.41 2.70
N ILE A 9 4.05 13.28 2.49
CA ILE A 9 3.42 13.39 1.17
C ILE A 9 3.74 14.75 0.54
N ASN A 10 3.53 15.84 1.26
CA ASN A 10 3.79 17.18 0.74
C ASN A 10 5.27 17.39 0.42
N LYS A 11 6.19 16.91 1.27
CA LYS A 11 7.64 17.01 1.05
C LYS A 11 8.09 16.26 -0.20
N LEU A 12 7.51 15.09 -0.45
CA LEU A 12 7.82 14.28 -1.63
C LEU A 12 7.20 14.88 -2.88
N THR A 13 5.93 15.28 -2.81
CA THR A 13 5.22 15.90 -3.93
C THR A 13 5.89 17.19 -4.40
N ASN A 14 6.36 18.02 -3.49
CA ASN A 14 7.06 19.28 -3.84
C ASN A 14 8.41 19.08 -4.57
N ARG A 15 8.95 17.85 -4.55
CA ARG A 15 10.18 17.51 -5.29
C ARG A 15 9.91 17.03 -6.71
N ILE A 16 8.65 16.78 -7.06
CA ILE A 16 8.25 16.27 -8.37
C ILE A 16 8.34 17.38 -9.40
N LYS A 17 9.16 17.16 -10.44
CA LYS A 17 9.36 18.08 -11.55
C LYS A 17 8.95 17.50 -12.90
N SER A 18 8.67 16.20 -12.96
CA SER A 18 8.27 15.51 -14.19
C SER A 18 7.31 14.37 -13.91
N SER A 19 6.49 14.04 -14.89
CA SER A 19 5.55 12.93 -14.86
C SER A 19 6.22 11.59 -14.56
N SER A 20 7.37 11.31 -15.21
CA SER A 20 8.10 10.05 -14.99
C SER A 20 8.65 9.92 -13.56
N GLN A 21 9.14 11.03 -13.00
CA GLN A 21 9.59 11.07 -11.60
C GLN A 21 8.41 10.86 -10.64
N ALA A 22 7.27 11.46 -10.94
CA ALA A 22 6.06 11.34 -10.14
C ALA A 22 5.56 9.91 -10.04
N VAL A 23 5.42 9.21 -11.17
CA VAL A 23 4.91 7.83 -11.19
C VAL A 23 5.90 6.85 -10.56
N GLY A 24 7.22 7.07 -10.73
CA GLY A 24 8.26 6.26 -10.09
C GLY A 24 8.23 6.41 -8.57
N ILE A 25 8.19 7.64 -8.05
CA ILE A 25 8.11 7.89 -6.60
C ILE A 25 6.83 7.29 -6.01
N LEU A 26 5.69 7.46 -6.69
CA LEU A 26 4.41 6.90 -6.24
C LEU A 26 4.49 5.38 -6.10
N SER A 27 4.96 4.67 -7.12
CA SER A 27 5.06 3.21 -7.10
C SER A 27 6.02 2.70 -6.02
N VAL A 28 7.19 3.32 -5.84
CA VAL A 28 8.14 2.96 -4.77
C VAL A 28 7.50 3.09 -3.39
N ILE A 29 6.84 4.23 -3.12
CA ILE A 29 6.23 4.49 -1.81
C ILE A 29 5.08 3.53 -1.53
N THR A 30 4.25 3.28 -2.54
CA THR A 30 3.11 2.35 -2.41
C THR A 30 3.58 0.92 -2.14
N LEU A 31 4.60 0.44 -2.88
CA LEU A 31 5.21 -0.86 -2.63
C LEU A 31 5.79 -0.93 -1.22
N PHE A 32 6.55 0.09 -0.82
CA PHE A 32 7.17 0.13 0.50
C PHE A 32 6.14 0.11 1.63
N ALA A 33 5.11 0.94 1.54
CA ALA A 33 4.03 0.96 2.53
C ALA A 33 3.28 -0.38 2.61
N ALA A 34 3.01 -1.00 1.46
CA ALA A 34 2.31 -2.27 1.37
C ALA A 34 3.12 -3.47 1.88
N PHE A 35 4.46 -3.41 1.82
CA PHE A 35 5.33 -4.42 2.42
C PHE A 35 5.12 -4.51 3.93
N PHE A 36 4.94 -3.38 4.61
CA PHE A 36 4.66 -3.36 6.05
C PHE A 36 3.19 -3.66 6.34
N ASN A 37 2.27 -2.99 5.63
CA ASN A 37 0.84 -3.20 5.78
C ASN A 37 0.13 -2.95 4.45
N TRP A 38 -0.45 -4.01 3.89
CA TRP A 38 -1.09 -3.96 2.57
C TRP A 38 -2.29 -3.00 2.52
N GLY A 39 -3.12 -2.97 3.57
CA GLY A 39 -4.28 -2.08 3.66
C GLY A 39 -3.86 -0.61 3.74
N PHE A 40 -2.85 -0.31 4.56
CA PHE A 40 -2.26 1.02 4.62
C PHE A 40 -1.64 1.43 3.28
N GLY A 41 -0.94 0.51 2.62
CA GLY A 41 -0.35 0.73 1.29
C GLY A 41 -1.38 1.11 0.24
N LEU A 42 -2.56 0.45 0.22
CA LEU A 42 -3.66 0.79 -0.69
C LEU A 42 -4.21 2.18 -0.45
N ILE A 43 -4.52 2.51 0.80
CA ILE A 43 -5.07 3.82 1.18
C ILE A 43 -4.06 4.93 0.87
N LEU A 44 -2.80 4.72 1.28
CA LEU A 44 -1.73 5.67 1.02
C LEU A 44 -1.51 5.87 -0.48
N GLY A 45 -1.50 4.79 -1.26
CA GLY A 45 -1.33 4.82 -2.71
C GLY A 45 -2.41 5.62 -3.41
N ALA A 46 -3.68 5.41 -3.05
CA ALA A 46 -4.81 6.16 -3.59
C ALA A 46 -4.72 7.66 -3.27
N ILE A 47 -4.46 8.00 -2.01
CA ILE A 47 -4.35 9.40 -1.57
C ILE A 47 -3.15 10.08 -2.22
N PHE A 48 -2.02 9.37 -2.30
CA PHE A 48 -0.79 9.93 -2.87
C PHE A 48 -0.91 10.10 -4.40
N ALA A 49 -1.52 9.16 -5.11
CA ALA A 49 -1.83 9.30 -6.52
C ALA A 49 -2.68 10.54 -6.81
N ARG A 50 -3.72 10.78 -5.98
CA ARG A 50 -4.54 11.98 -6.06
C ARG A 50 -3.74 13.25 -5.78
N THR A 51 -2.98 13.28 -4.69
CA THR A 51 -2.18 14.47 -4.31
C THR A 51 -1.14 14.82 -5.38
N ILE A 52 -0.50 13.81 -5.98
CA ILE A 52 0.41 14.02 -7.11
C ILE A 52 -0.35 14.57 -8.32
N GLY A 53 -1.53 14.02 -8.64
CA GLY A 53 -2.37 14.51 -9.73
C GLY A 53 -2.72 15.99 -9.56
N GLU A 54 -3.16 16.39 -8.36
CA GLU A 54 -3.45 17.79 -8.01
C GLU A 54 -2.20 18.68 -8.12
N HIS A 55 -1.04 18.21 -7.66
CA HIS A 55 0.23 18.92 -7.77
C HIS A 55 0.64 19.12 -9.24
N CYS A 56 0.58 18.06 -10.05
CA CYS A 56 0.91 18.12 -11.46
C CYS A 56 0.01 19.11 -12.20
N LYS A 57 -1.31 19.09 -11.93
CA LYS A 57 -2.26 20.03 -12.52
C LYS A 57 -1.95 21.48 -12.12
N LYS A 58 -1.64 21.75 -10.86
CA LYS A 58 -1.28 23.10 -10.37
C LYS A 58 0.02 23.63 -10.97
N ASN A 59 0.96 22.75 -11.32
CA ASN A 59 2.27 23.11 -11.85
C ASN A 59 2.39 22.94 -13.38
N ASN A 60 1.26 22.72 -14.07
CA ASN A 60 1.22 22.49 -15.53
C ASN A 60 2.13 21.33 -15.98
N ILE A 61 2.25 20.29 -15.16
CA ILE A 61 2.95 19.05 -15.52
C ILE A 61 1.92 18.13 -16.16
N GLU A 62 2.11 17.87 -17.45
CA GLU A 62 1.24 16.97 -18.20
C GLU A 62 1.45 15.51 -17.75
N ILE A 63 0.37 14.81 -17.44
CA ILE A 63 0.38 13.42 -16.97
C ILE A 63 -0.71 12.59 -17.66
N TYR A 64 -0.50 11.29 -17.70
CA TYR A 64 -1.56 10.31 -17.96
C TYR A 64 -2.07 9.76 -16.64
N TYR A 65 -3.11 10.38 -16.07
CA TYR A 65 -3.59 10.10 -14.72
C TYR A 65 -3.97 8.64 -14.44
N PRO A 66 -4.55 7.86 -15.39
CA PRO A 66 -4.81 6.44 -15.16
C PRO A 66 -3.55 5.62 -14.79
N LEU A 67 -2.37 6.00 -15.33
CA LEU A 67 -1.11 5.35 -14.95
C LEU A 67 -0.74 5.60 -13.50
N PHE A 68 -1.09 6.77 -12.96
CA PHE A 68 -0.89 7.10 -11.55
C PHE A 68 -1.84 6.29 -10.64
N GLY A 69 -3.09 6.10 -11.08
CA GLY A 69 -4.02 5.19 -10.41
C GLY A 69 -3.46 3.78 -10.33
N ALA A 70 -2.95 3.25 -11.45
CA ALA A 70 -2.32 1.94 -11.49
C ALA A 70 -1.08 1.87 -10.59
N ALA A 71 -0.19 2.89 -10.62
CA ALA A 71 0.99 2.96 -9.75
C ALA A 71 0.64 3.05 -8.26
N GLY A 72 -0.46 3.72 -7.91
CA GLY A 72 -0.98 3.76 -6.55
C GLY A 72 -1.54 2.42 -6.06
N TYR A 73 -1.82 1.49 -6.96
CA TYR A 73 -2.41 0.18 -6.65
C TYR A 73 -1.38 -0.97 -6.63
N VAL A 74 -0.14 -0.75 -7.07
CA VAL A 74 0.89 -1.81 -7.19
C VAL A 74 1.27 -2.46 -5.86
N GLY A 75 0.93 -1.84 -4.73
CA GLY A 75 1.17 -2.41 -3.40
C GLY A 75 0.60 -3.82 -3.23
N LEU A 76 -0.49 -4.17 -3.94
CA LEU A 76 -1.05 -5.52 -3.91
C LEU A 76 -0.13 -6.60 -4.48
N MET A 77 0.83 -6.25 -5.33
CA MET A 77 1.81 -7.21 -5.85
C MET A 77 2.73 -7.77 -4.76
N ILE A 78 2.88 -7.03 -3.67
CA ILE A 78 3.81 -7.35 -2.58
C ILE A 78 3.11 -7.90 -1.34
N TRP A 79 1.77 -7.84 -1.30
CA TRP A 79 0.97 -8.20 -0.14
C TRP A 79 1.32 -9.58 0.44
N HIS A 80 1.34 -10.62 -0.40
CA HIS A 80 1.46 -12.00 0.07
C HIS A 80 2.81 -12.31 0.73
N GLY A 81 3.86 -11.62 0.37
CA GLY A 81 5.18 -11.81 0.95
C GLY A 81 5.63 -10.65 1.85
N GLY A 82 4.74 -9.70 2.12
CA GLY A 82 4.98 -8.63 3.09
C GLY A 82 4.70 -9.07 4.53
N ILE A 83 5.06 -8.21 5.48
CA ILE A 83 4.93 -8.47 6.93
C ILE A 83 3.47 -8.70 7.34
N SER A 84 2.51 -8.03 6.68
CA SER A 84 1.08 -8.21 6.92
C SER A 84 0.41 -9.20 5.96
N GLY A 85 1.19 -10.02 5.27
CA GLY A 85 0.67 -11.07 4.40
C GLY A 85 -0.09 -12.13 5.17
N SER A 86 -1.31 -12.44 4.73
CA SER A 86 -2.17 -13.41 5.44
C SER A 86 -1.55 -14.80 5.51
N ALA A 87 -0.95 -15.28 4.40
CA ALA A 87 -0.35 -16.61 4.34
C ALA A 87 0.87 -16.77 5.28
N PRO A 88 1.87 -15.86 5.29
CA PRO A 88 2.97 -15.93 6.24
C PRO A 88 2.53 -15.85 7.70
N ILE A 89 1.57 -14.97 8.02
CA ILE A 89 1.04 -14.84 9.38
C ILE A 89 0.38 -16.15 9.81
N LYS A 90 -0.51 -16.72 8.99
CA LYS A 90 -1.21 -17.95 9.28
C LYS A 90 -0.26 -19.15 9.38
N ALA A 91 0.77 -19.22 8.55
CA ALA A 91 1.79 -20.27 8.64
C ALA A 91 2.59 -20.19 9.95
N SER A 92 2.75 -18.99 10.54
CA SER A 92 3.43 -18.79 11.81
C SER A 92 2.56 -19.10 13.04
N GLU A 93 1.25 -19.25 12.91
CA GLU A 93 0.36 -19.66 13.98
C GLU A 93 0.56 -21.16 14.33
N LYS A 94 0.57 -21.45 15.63
CA LYS A 94 0.80 -22.82 16.10
C LYS A 94 -0.29 -23.77 15.62
N ASN A 95 0.10 -24.86 14.99
CA ASN A 95 -0.76 -25.93 14.46
C ASN A 95 -1.72 -25.53 13.33
N HIS A 96 -1.74 -24.27 12.88
CA HIS A 96 -2.66 -23.83 11.82
C HIS A 96 -2.49 -24.64 10.52
N ILE A 97 -1.24 -24.98 10.15
CA ILE A 97 -0.96 -25.83 8.98
C ILE A 97 -1.64 -27.20 9.10
N LYS A 98 -1.62 -27.81 10.31
CA LYS A 98 -2.28 -29.08 10.56
C LYS A 98 -3.80 -28.95 10.53
N GLU A 99 -4.34 -27.84 11.02
CA GLU A 99 -5.78 -27.54 10.98
C GLU A 99 -6.30 -27.41 9.54
N LEU A 100 -5.54 -26.81 8.65
CA LEU A 100 -5.88 -26.72 7.22
C LEU A 100 -5.97 -28.08 6.53
N MET A 101 -5.30 -29.08 7.08
CA MET A 101 -5.29 -30.47 6.58
C MET A 101 -6.36 -31.35 7.24
N ASN A 102 -7.28 -30.77 8.00
CA ASN A 102 -8.44 -31.47 8.55
C ASN A 102 -9.28 -32.06 7.41
N GLY A 103 -9.46 -33.37 7.41
CA GLY A 103 -10.13 -34.12 6.35
C GLY A 103 -9.19 -35.02 5.52
N ILE A 104 -7.88 -34.88 5.68
CA ILE A 104 -6.94 -35.87 5.16
C ILE A 104 -6.88 -37.02 6.14
N THR A 105 -7.14 -38.24 5.63
CA THR A 105 -7.19 -39.47 6.45
C THR A 105 -5.81 -40.08 6.69
N ASP A 106 -4.80 -39.65 5.95
CA ASP A 106 -3.43 -40.15 6.09
C ASP A 106 -2.67 -39.43 7.22
N ASN A 107 -2.63 -40.07 8.37
CA ASN A 107 -1.93 -39.56 9.54
C ASN A 107 -0.41 -39.42 9.34
N SER A 108 0.19 -40.15 8.39
CA SER A 108 1.62 -40.06 8.11
C SER A 108 1.98 -38.71 7.52
N ILE A 109 1.13 -38.19 6.62
CA ILE A 109 1.27 -36.86 6.03
C ILE A 109 1.10 -35.77 7.11
N ILE A 110 0.03 -35.85 7.91
CA ILE A 110 -0.25 -34.86 8.96
C ILE A 110 0.90 -34.78 9.97
N ASN A 111 1.47 -35.92 10.36
CA ASN A 111 2.56 -35.97 11.33
C ASN A 111 3.90 -35.47 10.77
N SER A 112 4.07 -35.47 9.45
CA SER A 112 5.26 -34.91 8.80
C SER A 112 5.23 -33.38 8.64
N LEU A 113 4.06 -32.74 8.82
CA LEU A 113 3.90 -31.31 8.67
C LEU A 113 4.52 -30.54 9.84
N PRO A 114 5.21 -29.41 9.56
CA PRO A 114 5.73 -28.54 10.60
C PRO A 114 4.57 -27.97 11.43
N GLY A 115 4.79 -27.81 12.73
CA GLY A 115 3.81 -27.18 13.61
C GLY A 115 3.64 -25.67 13.36
N THR A 116 4.70 -25.03 12.88
CA THR A 116 4.76 -23.60 12.50
C THR A 116 5.83 -23.40 11.45
N ILE A 117 5.64 -22.41 10.58
CA ILE A 117 6.68 -21.89 9.68
C ILE A 117 6.89 -20.43 10.02
N GLY A 118 8.06 -20.11 10.58
CA GLY A 118 8.35 -18.77 11.08
C GLY A 118 8.44 -17.70 9.98
N LEU A 119 8.32 -16.43 10.36
CA LEU A 119 8.48 -15.31 9.41
C LEU A 119 9.88 -15.26 8.79
N ASN A 120 10.90 -15.80 9.47
CA ASN A 120 12.26 -15.91 8.91
C ASN A 120 12.34 -16.91 7.75
N GLU A 121 11.46 -17.89 7.72
CA GLU A 121 11.38 -18.90 6.66
C GLU A 121 10.44 -18.48 5.52
N THR A 122 9.63 -17.45 5.73
CA THR A 122 8.64 -16.93 4.78
C THR A 122 9.02 -15.50 4.36
N VAL A 123 8.57 -14.49 5.10
CA VAL A 123 8.73 -13.05 4.76
C VAL A 123 10.20 -12.67 4.64
N PHE A 124 11.02 -13.10 5.58
CA PHE A 124 12.45 -12.77 5.64
C PHE A 124 13.36 -13.84 5.04
N SER A 125 12.79 -14.84 4.36
CA SER A 125 13.61 -15.81 3.63
C SER A 125 14.37 -15.14 2.49
N THR A 126 15.56 -15.62 2.18
CA THR A 126 16.40 -15.09 1.10
C THR A 126 15.65 -15.07 -0.24
N ALA A 127 14.92 -16.14 -0.56
CA ALA A 127 14.13 -16.22 -1.78
C ALA A 127 13.08 -15.11 -1.86
N ASN A 128 12.32 -14.89 -0.78
CA ASN A 128 11.31 -13.85 -0.72
C ASN A 128 11.93 -12.44 -0.83
N LEU A 129 12.99 -12.16 -0.07
CA LEU A 129 13.66 -10.87 -0.10
C LEU A 129 14.26 -10.55 -1.47
N VAL A 130 14.85 -11.53 -2.16
CA VAL A 130 15.36 -11.36 -3.52
C VAL A 130 14.20 -11.09 -4.49
N THR A 131 13.13 -11.88 -4.42
CA THR A 131 11.95 -11.70 -5.28
C THR A 131 11.35 -10.30 -5.11
N TYR A 132 11.11 -9.88 -3.87
CA TYR A 132 10.54 -8.55 -3.62
C TYR A 132 11.53 -7.41 -3.88
N GLY A 133 12.81 -7.62 -3.66
CA GLY A 133 13.85 -6.70 -4.09
C GLY A 133 13.82 -6.46 -5.60
N LEU A 134 13.66 -7.51 -6.39
CA LEU A 134 13.47 -7.41 -7.85
C LEU A 134 12.18 -6.67 -8.20
N ILE A 135 11.05 -6.94 -7.53
CA ILE A 135 9.79 -6.24 -7.75
C ILE A 135 9.95 -4.75 -7.46
N PHE A 136 10.64 -4.36 -6.37
CA PHE A 136 10.93 -2.97 -6.02
C PHE A 136 11.77 -2.25 -7.07
N LEU A 137 12.60 -2.95 -7.81
CA LEU A 137 13.41 -2.36 -8.90
C LEU A 137 12.65 -2.35 -10.23
N ILE A 138 12.03 -3.48 -10.58
CA ILE A 138 11.41 -3.65 -11.90
C ILE A 138 10.14 -2.82 -12.02
N ILE A 139 9.24 -2.86 -11.04
CA ILE A 139 7.93 -2.22 -11.16
C ILE A 139 8.03 -0.69 -11.30
N PRO A 140 8.74 0.04 -10.43
CA PRO A 140 8.92 1.48 -10.63
C PRO A 140 9.60 1.83 -11.96
N THR A 141 10.56 1.00 -12.39
CA THR A 141 11.25 1.18 -13.69
C THR A 141 10.28 0.99 -14.85
N VAL A 142 9.43 -0.05 -14.80
CA VAL A 142 8.39 -0.30 -15.81
C VAL A 142 7.42 0.89 -15.89
N PHE A 143 6.93 1.39 -14.77
CA PHE A 143 6.05 2.57 -14.74
C PHE A 143 6.73 3.82 -15.30
N TRP A 144 8.00 4.03 -14.95
CA TRP A 144 8.80 5.13 -15.48
C TRP A 144 8.99 5.01 -17.00
N VAL A 145 9.24 3.80 -17.52
CA VAL A 145 9.37 3.54 -18.96
C VAL A 145 8.04 3.72 -19.66
N ILE A 146 6.95 3.09 -19.18
CA ILE A 146 5.62 3.22 -19.78
C ILE A 146 5.21 4.69 -19.87
N ASN A 147 5.47 5.49 -18.84
CA ASN A 147 5.12 6.91 -18.82
C ASN A 147 5.78 7.71 -19.95
N LYS A 148 6.92 7.26 -20.51
CA LYS A 148 7.57 7.94 -21.66
C LYS A 148 6.83 7.71 -22.98
N TYR A 149 6.09 6.61 -23.09
CA TYR A 149 5.40 6.22 -24.33
C TYR A 149 3.90 6.55 -24.30
N VAL A 150 3.34 6.79 -23.13
CA VAL A 150 1.93 7.15 -22.98
C VAL A 150 1.76 8.65 -23.16
N LYS A 151 0.83 9.03 -24.03
CA LYS A 151 0.50 10.44 -24.24
C LYS A 151 -0.27 10.97 -23.04
N PRO A 152 0.06 12.19 -22.57
CA PRO A 152 -0.76 12.87 -21.57
C PRO A 152 -2.20 12.97 -22.06
N ALA A 153 -3.15 12.87 -21.14
CA ALA A 153 -4.56 13.06 -21.42
C ALA A 153 -5.14 14.05 -20.42
N ASP A 154 -6.06 14.86 -20.90
CA ASP A 154 -6.84 15.71 -20.01
C ASP A 154 -7.63 14.84 -19.04
N PHE A 155 -7.58 15.20 -17.78
CA PHE A 155 -8.35 14.54 -16.73
C PHE A 155 -9.01 15.58 -15.84
N GLU A 156 -10.27 15.33 -15.55
CA GLU A 156 -10.99 16.13 -14.58
C GLU A 156 -10.68 15.61 -13.19
N LEU A 157 -9.86 16.34 -12.45
CA LEU A 157 -9.76 16.22 -11.01
C LEU A 157 -10.54 17.39 -10.40
N GLU A 158 -11.64 17.08 -9.75
CA GLU A 158 -12.23 18.04 -8.83
C GLU A 158 -11.21 18.34 -7.73
N ILE A 159 -10.66 19.55 -7.78
CA ILE A 159 -9.81 20.02 -6.69
C ILE A 159 -10.71 20.19 -5.49
N TYR A 160 -10.61 19.30 -4.53
CA TYR A 160 -11.36 19.40 -3.29
C TYR A 160 -10.90 20.64 -2.55
N ASP A 161 -11.81 21.60 -2.43
CA ASP A 161 -11.59 22.74 -1.56
C ASP A 161 -11.69 22.26 -0.10
N ARG A 162 -10.53 22.14 0.53
CA ARG A 162 -10.43 21.66 1.93
C ARG A 162 -11.17 22.56 2.92
N ASP A 163 -11.45 23.79 2.57
CA ASP A 163 -12.15 24.73 3.46
C ASP A 163 -13.66 24.48 3.47
N LEU A 164 -14.26 24.00 2.36
CA LEU A 164 -15.67 23.62 2.34
C LEU A 164 -15.95 22.31 3.08
N THR A 165 -14.99 21.38 3.07
CA THR A 165 -15.11 20.14 3.83
C THR A 165 -14.89 20.30 5.32
N LYS A 166 -14.22 21.37 5.76
CA LYS A 166 -13.97 21.62 7.19
C LYS A 166 -15.26 21.76 7.99
N LYS A 167 -16.28 22.39 7.41
CA LYS A 167 -17.58 22.62 8.06
C LYS A 167 -18.44 21.36 8.19
N GLN A 168 -18.29 20.40 7.27
CA GLN A 168 -19.04 19.13 7.28
C GLN A 168 -18.31 18.05 8.09
N THR A 169 -17.01 18.18 8.24
CA THR A 169 -16.12 17.21 8.91
C THR A 169 -16.13 17.39 10.45
N ASP A 170 -16.62 18.49 10.99
CA ASP A 170 -16.58 18.77 12.44
C ASP A 170 -17.36 17.73 13.27
N ILE A 171 -18.42 17.14 12.74
CA ILE A 171 -19.19 16.10 13.43
C ILE A 171 -18.39 14.78 13.46
N TYR A 172 -17.75 14.40 12.34
CA TYR A 172 -16.94 13.18 12.26
C TYR A 172 -15.62 13.31 13.01
N LEU A 173 -14.99 14.50 13.01
CA LEU A 173 -13.77 14.79 13.78
C LEU A 173 -13.97 14.67 15.29
N ASN A 174 -15.18 14.94 15.79
CA ASN A 174 -15.48 14.76 17.21
C ASN A 174 -15.54 13.27 17.61
N ILE A 175 -15.98 12.40 16.72
CA ILE A 175 -15.97 10.94 16.94
C ILE A 175 -14.53 10.40 16.85
N ASP A 176 -13.77 10.84 15.86
CA ASP A 176 -12.38 10.44 15.62
C ASP A 176 -11.42 10.88 16.74
N LYS A 177 -11.72 12.03 17.40
CA LYS A 177 -10.98 12.54 18.56
C LYS A 177 -11.50 12.00 19.89
N SER A 178 -12.60 11.25 19.88
CA SER A 178 -13.20 10.71 21.09
C SER A 178 -12.36 9.55 21.64
N LYS A 179 -11.81 9.73 22.85
CA LYS A 179 -11.15 8.65 23.57
C LYS A 179 -12.08 7.44 23.78
N ALA A 180 -13.38 7.69 23.96
CA ALA A 180 -14.39 6.66 24.09
C ALA A 180 -14.52 5.81 22.82
N ALA A 181 -14.55 6.45 21.63
CA ALA A 181 -14.57 5.71 20.36
C ALA A 181 -13.28 4.88 20.18
N ALA A 182 -12.11 5.45 20.51
CA ALA A 182 -10.84 4.72 20.44
C ALA A 182 -10.81 3.49 21.38
N TYR A 183 -11.37 3.58 22.57
CA TYR A 183 -11.48 2.45 23.50
C TYR A 183 -12.52 1.41 23.03
N ILE A 184 -13.64 1.84 22.46
CA ILE A 184 -14.68 0.94 21.96
C ILE A 184 -14.16 0.16 20.76
N PHE A 185 -13.55 0.83 19.77
CA PHE A 185 -13.06 0.18 18.54
C PHE A 185 -11.70 -0.51 18.73
N GLY A 186 -10.81 0.02 19.60
CA GLY A 186 -9.52 -0.60 19.89
C GLY A 186 -9.58 -1.76 20.89
N GLY A 187 -10.65 -1.88 21.67
CA GLY A 187 -10.85 -3.01 22.61
C GLY A 187 -11.46 -4.26 21.97
N PHE A 188 -11.83 -4.20 20.69
CA PHE A 188 -12.32 -5.33 19.90
C PHE A 188 -11.26 -5.95 18.96
N ILE A 189 -10.02 -5.46 19.01
CA ILE A 189 -8.87 -5.99 18.29
C ILE A 189 -7.89 -6.62 19.29
#